data_1abd4deb7c305c7d7e761e795689bfdb
#
_entry.id   1abd4deb7c305c7d7e761e795689bfdb
#
_cell.length_a   1.000
_cell.length_b   1.000
_cell.length_c   1.000
_cell.angle_alpha   90.00
_cell.angle_beta   90.00
_cell.angle_gamma   90.00
#
_symmetry.space_group_name_H-M   'P 1'
#
loop_
_entity.id
_entity.type
_entity.pdbx_description
1 polymer ?
#
loop_
_entity_poly.entity_id
_entity_poly.type
_entity_poly.pdbx_seq_one_letter_code
_entity_poly.pdbx_strand_id
1 'polypeptide(L)'
;MRVNAFPALAVLLMLSGAAIAGDLPPAPGAPGTAAYNEWLGRSFSEVMLNEKDDAKRNEMLAVLVATDYIQHNPLLAEGRQGLIDFIPVIYQIMPDAKFTLHDAFATEDRVVTRWTWSGTMTGAPLLGVEPKGQKLEFDAIDVWTVKDGQLYEHWDQFDWPRAFVQMGIEGLPAPFYSIAAAPADR
;
A
#
# COMPACT_ATOMS: atom_id res chain seq x y z
N MET A 1 -64.88 -11.58 -12.16
CA MET A 1 -63.50 -11.79 -12.61
C MET A 1 -62.59 -11.31 -11.48
N ARG A 2 -61.99 -12.23 -10.71
CA ARG A 2 -61.07 -11.89 -9.63
C ARG A 2 -59.64 -12.05 -10.18
N VAL A 3 -58.89 -10.96 -10.21
CA VAL A 3 -57.49 -10.96 -10.64
C VAL A 3 -56.67 -11.27 -9.41
N ASN A 4 -56.04 -12.47 -9.39
CA ASN A 4 -55.07 -12.85 -8.34
C ASN A 4 -53.76 -12.11 -8.57
N ALA A 5 -53.40 -11.23 -7.63
CA ALA A 5 -52.06 -10.65 -7.58
C ALA A 5 -51.07 -11.68 -7.00
N PHE A 6 -50.04 -12.03 -7.77
CA PHE A 6 -48.91 -12.80 -7.27
C PHE A 6 -48.00 -11.88 -6.46
N PRO A 7 -47.55 -12.29 -5.27
CA PRO A 7 -46.52 -11.53 -4.59
C PRO A 7 -45.17 -11.68 -5.31
N ALA A 8 -44.53 -10.55 -5.63
CA ALA A 8 -43.18 -10.52 -6.10
C ALA A 8 -42.24 -11.05 -5.01
N LEU A 9 -41.66 -12.23 -5.24
CA LEU A 9 -40.62 -12.79 -4.38
C LEU A 9 -39.36 -11.97 -4.60
N ALA A 10 -39.04 -11.05 -3.68
CA ALA A 10 -37.77 -10.37 -3.66
C ALA A 10 -36.71 -11.42 -3.27
N VAL A 11 -35.97 -11.88 -4.26
CA VAL A 11 -34.75 -12.67 -4.04
C VAL A 11 -33.69 -11.72 -3.46
N LEU A 12 -33.60 -11.71 -2.14
CA LEU A 12 -32.47 -11.10 -1.44
C LEU A 12 -31.24 -11.97 -1.76
N LEU A 13 -30.45 -11.55 -2.78
CA LEU A 13 -29.12 -12.10 -2.99
C LEU A 13 -28.30 -11.71 -1.75
N MET A 14 -28.26 -12.61 -0.79
CA MET A 14 -27.19 -12.62 0.21
C MET A 14 -25.91 -12.92 -0.60
N LEU A 15 -25.17 -11.88 -0.97
CA LEU A 15 -23.76 -12.01 -1.30
C LEU A 15 -23.11 -12.60 -0.03
N SER A 16 -22.95 -13.93 -0.03
CA SER A 16 -22.04 -14.60 0.89
C SER A 16 -20.69 -13.99 0.60
N GLY A 17 -20.25 -13.05 1.47
CA GLY A 17 -18.89 -12.57 1.44
C GLY A 17 -17.99 -13.79 1.43
N ALA A 18 -17.29 -14.00 0.30
CA ALA A 18 -16.18 -14.93 0.28
C ALA A 18 -15.31 -14.58 1.50
N ALA A 19 -14.83 -15.60 2.20
CA ALA A 19 -13.92 -15.39 3.32
C ALA A 19 -12.82 -14.45 2.81
N ILE A 20 -12.83 -13.22 3.30
CA ILE A 20 -11.85 -12.20 3.00
C ILE A 20 -10.51 -12.83 3.32
N ALA A 21 -9.53 -12.69 2.44
CA ALA A 21 -8.17 -13.20 2.58
C ALA A 21 -7.77 -13.20 4.06
N GLY A 22 -7.56 -14.39 4.60
CA GLY A 22 -7.80 -14.76 6.01
C GLY A 22 -7.05 -13.98 7.09
N ASP A 23 -6.24 -12.97 6.71
CA ASP A 23 -5.42 -12.18 7.64
C ASP A 23 -5.78 -10.67 7.61
N LEU A 24 -6.71 -10.22 6.75
CA LEU A 24 -7.19 -8.83 6.80
C LEU A 24 -8.15 -8.63 7.97
N PRO A 25 -8.06 -7.51 8.72
CA PRO A 25 -9.03 -7.18 9.75
C PRO A 25 -10.44 -7.00 9.13
N PRO A 26 -11.51 -7.28 9.88
CA PRO A 26 -12.86 -7.09 9.37
C PRO A 26 -13.11 -5.63 8.99
N ALA A 27 -13.69 -5.41 7.80
CA ALA A 27 -13.98 -4.08 7.32
C ALA A 27 -15.08 -3.40 8.15
N PRO A 28 -14.88 -2.15 8.60
CA PRO A 28 -15.90 -1.38 9.29
C PRO A 28 -16.86 -0.75 8.27
N GLY A 29 -18.12 -1.12 8.31
CA GLY A 29 -19.15 -0.49 7.47
C GLY A 29 -19.19 -0.99 6.03
N ALA A 30 -19.84 -0.22 5.16
CA ALA A 30 -20.07 -0.57 3.76
C ALA A 30 -19.03 0.12 2.84
N PRO A 31 -18.71 -0.47 1.68
CA PRO A 31 -17.95 0.20 0.62
C PRO A 31 -18.53 1.58 0.29
N GLY A 32 -17.64 2.56 0.04
CA GLY A 32 -18.00 3.94 -0.25
C GLY A 32 -18.19 4.83 0.99
N THR A 33 -18.00 4.31 2.20
CA THR A 33 -17.93 5.12 3.42
C THR A 33 -16.48 5.50 3.76
N ALA A 34 -16.27 6.66 4.38
CA ALA A 34 -14.94 7.07 4.83
C ALA A 34 -14.28 6.02 5.74
N ALA A 35 -15.04 5.40 6.65
CA ALA A 35 -14.52 4.35 7.53
C ALA A 35 -14.05 3.11 6.77
N TYR A 36 -14.80 2.68 5.75
CA TYR A 36 -14.38 1.58 4.88
C TYR A 36 -13.13 1.95 4.07
N ASN A 37 -13.09 3.14 3.52
CA ASN A 37 -11.96 3.61 2.72
C ASN A 37 -10.69 3.77 3.58
N GLU A 38 -10.81 4.26 4.82
CA GLU A 38 -9.68 4.27 5.77
C GLU A 38 -9.17 2.86 6.06
N TRP A 39 -10.08 1.90 6.21
CA TRP A 39 -9.73 0.48 6.37
C TRP A 39 -8.95 -0.06 5.16
N LEU A 40 -9.31 0.31 3.92
CA LEU A 40 -8.53 -0.06 2.73
C LEU A 40 -7.08 0.42 2.84
N GLY A 41 -6.87 1.69 3.15
CA GLY A 41 -5.52 2.27 3.28
C GLY A 41 -4.72 1.64 4.42
N ARG A 42 -5.33 1.45 5.60
CA ARG A 42 -4.70 0.77 6.75
C ARG A 42 -4.34 -0.68 6.41
N SER A 43 -5.27 -1.42 5.82
CA SER A 43 -5.05 -2.81 5.44
C SER A 43 -3.94 -2.95 4.40
N PHE A 44 -3.84 -2.03 3.45
CA PHE A 44 -2.76 -1.99 2.47
C PHE A 44 -1.41 -1.73 3.15
N SER A 45 -1.29 -0.63 3.90
CA SER A 45 0.00 -0.15 4.40
C SER A 45 0.49 -0.91 5.64
N GLU A 46 -0.40 -1.39 6.51
CA GLU A 46 -0.02 -2.03 7.78
C GLU A 46 -0.02 -3.55 7.71
N VAL A 47 -0.94 -4.15 6.96
CA VAL A 47 -1.11 -5.60 6.90
C VAL A 47 -0.48 -6.18 5.64
N MET A 48 -0.97 -5.78 4.46
CA MET A 48 -0.58 -6.36 3.18
C MET A 48 0.89 -6.11 2.85
N LEU A 49 1.41 -4.89 3.03
CA LEU A 49 2.83 -4.60 2.79
C LEU A 49 3.77 -5.37 3.71
N ASN A 50 3.34 -5.78 4.90
CA ASN A 50 4.14 -6.58 5.84
C ASN A 50 3.97 -8.10 5.66
N GLU A 51 3.06 -8.56 4.79
CA GLU A 51 2.91 -9.98 4.49
C GLU A 51 4.04 -10.45 3.56
N LYS A 52 4.81 -11.42 4.00
CA LYS A 52 5.97 -11.97 3.27
C LYS A 52 5.63 -13.18 2.39
N ASP A 53 4.52 -13.85 2.67
CA ASP A 53 4.01 -14.91 1.81
C ASP A 53 3.36 -14.32 0.57
N ASP A 54 3.94 -14.58 -0.60
CA ASP A 54 3.49 -14.01 -1.87
C ASP A 54 2.05 -14.40 -2.21
N ALA A 55 1.63 -15.64 -1.92
CA ALA A 55 0.28 -16.09 -2.23
C ALA A 55 -0.75 -15.36 -1.37
N LYS A 56 -0.51 -15.25 -0.06
CA LYS A 56 -1.37 -14.51 0.86
C LYS A 56 -1.43 -13.02 0.50
N ARG A 57 -0.29 -12.41 0.22
CA ARG A 57 -0.22 -11.01 -0.20
C ARG A 57 -1.03 -10.75 -1.47
N ASN A 58 -0.94 -11.65 -2.45
CA ASN A 58 -1.70 -11.54 -3.70
C ASN A 58 -3.21 -11.69 -3.49
N GLU A 59 -3.64 -12.53 -2.55
CA GLU A 59 -5.04 -12.62 -2.13
C GLU A 59 -5.51 -11.30 -1.49
N MET A 60 -4.71 -10.70 -0.61
CA MET A 60 -5.01 -9.39 -0.01
C MET A 60 -5.07 -8.28 -1.07
N LEU A 61 -4.12 -8.24 -2.00
CA LEU A 61 -4.12 -7.31 -3.13
C LEU A 61 -5.38 -7.44 -3.98
N ALA A 62 -5.88 -8.66 -4.19
CA ALA A 62 -7.10 -8.90 -4.95
C ALA A 62 -8.35 -8.31 -4.27
N VAL A 63 -8.36 -8.21 -2.96
CA VAL A 63 -9.43 -7.57 -2.17
C VAL A 63 -9.28 -6.05 -2.16
N LEU A 64 -8.07 -5.56 -1.91
CA LEU A 64 -7.81 -4.15 -1.60
C LEU A 64 -7.68 -3.26 -2.84
N VAL A 65 -7.13 -3.78 -3.95
CA VAL A 65 -6.73 -2.99 -5.13
C VAL A 65 -7.49 -3.42 -6.37
N ALA A 66 -7.98 -2.48 -7.16
CA ALA A 66 -8.66 -2.76 -8.42
C ALA A 66 -7.72 -3.43 -9.45
N THR A 67 -8.26 -4.27 -10.32
CA THR A 67 -7.46 -4.95 -11.36
C THR A 67 -6.88 -3.95 -12.37
N ASP A 68 -7.68 -2.93 -12.72
CA ASP A 68 -7.35 -1.84 -13.63
C ASP A 68 -6.80 -0.61 -12.88
N TYR A 69 -6.11 -0.85 -11.78
CA TYR A 69 -5.44 0.13 -10.95
C TYR A 69 -4.47 1.00 -11.75
N ILE A 70 -4.52 2.32 -11.52
CA ILE A 70 -3.69 3.32 -12.19
C ILE A 70 -2.52 3.72 -11.27
N GLN A 71 -1.30 3.54 -11.75
CA GLN A 71 -0.08 3.85 -11.01
C GLN A 71 0.60 5.10 -11.54
N HIS A 72 0.89 6.06 -10.65
CA HIS A 72 1.64 7.27 -11.01
C HIS A 72 3.12 7.24 -10.57
N ASN A 73 3.55 6.22 -9.83
CA ASN A 73 4.96 6.03 -9.54
C ASN A 73 5.68 5.42 -10.76
N PRO A 74 6.67 6.12 -11.35
CA PRO A 74 7.34 5.67 -12.57
C PRO A 74 8.20 4.41 -12.39
N LEU A 75 8.41 3.95 -11.15
CA LEU A 75 9.18 2.73 -10.86
C LEU A 75 8.33 1.46 -10.95
N LEU A 76 7.00 1.57 -11.01
CA LEU A 76 6.07 0.45 -11.04
C LEU A 76 5.35 0.38 -12.39
N ALA A 77 5.02 -0.85 -12.79
CA ALA A 77 4.14 -1.07 -13.95
C ALA A 77 2.67 -0.78 -13.61
N GLU A 78 1.88 -0.52 -14.63
CA GLU A 78 0.45 -0.28 -14.52
C GLU A 78 -0.32 -1.52 -14.07
N GLY A 79 -1.48 -1.28 -13.45
CA GLY A 79 -2.39 -2.31 -12.98
C GLY A 79 -1.92 -2.99 -11.69
N ARG A 80 -2.83 -3.73 -11.07
CA ARG A 80 -2.52 -4.48 -9.84
C ARG A 80 -1.33 -5.45 -10.01
N GLN A 81 -1.10 -5.94 -11.23
CA GLN A 81 0.04 -6.81 -11.53
C GLN A 81 1.37 -6.11 -11.24
N GLY A 82 1.47 -4.79 -11.47
CA GLY A 82 2.68 -4.02 -11.13
C GLY A 82 3.03 -4.10 -9.64
N LEU A 83 2.05 -4.09 -8.74
CA LEU A 83 2.27 -4.27 -7.30
C LEU A 83 2.65 -5.71 -6.96
N ILE A 84 2.00 -6.70 -7.59
CA ILE A 84 2.32 -8.13 -7.42
C ILE A 84 3.78 -8.40 -7.77
N ASP A 85 4.28 -7.80 -8.83
CA ASP A 85 5.66 -8.00 -9.30
C ASP A 85 6.67 -7.18 -8.47
N PHE A 86 6.28 -5.99 -8.00
CA PHE A 86 7.20 -5.06 -7.32
C PHE A 86 7.41 -5.39 -5.84
N ILE A 87 6.36 -5.72 -5.08
CA ILE A 87 6.49 -5.88 -3.62
C ILE A 87 7.48 -6.98 -3.23
N PRO A 88 7.57 -8.16 -3.90
CA PRO A 88 8.60 -9.14 -3.63
C PRO A 88 10.03 -8.60 -3.80
N VAL A 89 10.26 -7.65 -4.73
CA VAL A 89 11.57 -7.04 -4.95
C VAL A 89 12.03 -6.27 -3.71
N ILE A 90 11.12 -5.65 -2.97
CA ILE A 90 11.43 -4.96 -1.71
C ILE A 90 12.09 -5.94 -0.73
N TYR A 91 11.52 -7.14 -0.58
CA TYR A 91 12.06 -8.17 0.32
C TYR A 91 13.32 -8.86 -0.21
N GLN A 92 13.54 -8.83 -1.53
CA GLN A 92 14.81 -9.24 -2.12
C GLN A 92 15.93 -8.25 -1.80
N ILE A 93 15.62 -6.95 -1.68
CA ILE A 93 16.60 -5.89 -1.32
C ILE A 93 16.83 -5.88 0.19
N MET A 94 15.76 -5.87 0.96
CA MET A 94 15.76 -5.82 2.43
C MET A 94 14.89 -6.95 3.01
N PRO A 95 15.48 -8.13 3.31
CA PRO A 95 14.71 -9.26 3.84
C PRO A 95 14.02 -8.99 5.19
N ASP A 96 14.50 -8.01 5.92
CA ASP A 96 13.94 -7.52 7.18
C ASP A 96 13.04 -6.28 7.01
N ALA A 97 12.65 -5.93 5.77
CA ALA A 97 11.79 -4.79 5.49
C ALA A 97 10.54 -4.78 6.37
N LYS A 98 10.22 -3.59 6.89
CA LYS A 98 9.06 -3.32 7.72
C LYS A 98 8.42 -2.00 7.30
N PHE A 99 7.09 -2.02 7.22
CA PHE A 99 6.25 -0.87 6.95
C PHE A 99 5.48 -0.52 8.23
N THR A 100 5.64 0.71 8.71
CA THR A 100 4.99 1.18 9.94
C THR A 100 4.05 2.31 9.57
N LEU A 101 2.75 2.05 9.67
CA LEU A 101 1.71 3.06 9.45
C LEU A 101 1.66 4.01 10.65
N HIS A 102 1.63 5.32 10.39
CA HIS A 102 1.48 6.35 11.41
C HIS A 102 0.08 6.96 11.40
N ASP A 103 -0.37 7.36 10.21
CA ASP A 103 -1.66 8.00 10.03
C ASP A 103 -2.40 7.42 8.82
N ALA A 104 -3.71 7.33 8.93
CA ALA A 104 -4.60 7.09 7.80
C ALA A 104 -5.87 7.91 8.00
N PHE A 105 -6.33 8.57 6.95
CA PHE A 105 -7.61 9.28 6.93
C PHE A 105 -8.22 9.19 5.55
N ALA A 106 -9.54 9.20 5.49
CA ALA A 106 -10.26 9.00 4.26
C ALA A 106 -11.50 9.88 4.15
N THR A 107 -11.92 10.09 2.92
CA THR A 107 -13.24 10.58 2.54
C THR A 107 -14.03 9.46 1.86
N GLU A 108 -15.18 9.79 1.26
CA GLU A 108 -15.99 8.82 0.51
C GLU A 108 -15.33 8.35 -0.79
N ASP A 109 -14.30 9.07 -1.30
CA ASP A 109 -13.62 8.78 -2.57
C ASP A 109 -12.08 8.82 -2.50
N ARG A 110 -11.50 9.13 -1.33
CA ARG A 110 -10.05 9.30 -1.14
C ARG A 110 -9.55 8.62 0.11
N VAL A 111 -8.29 8.16 0.04
CA VAL A 111 -7.51 7.71 1.21
C VAL A 111 -6.16 8.37 1.18
N VAL A 112 -5.66 8.75 2.35
CA VAL A 112 -4.28 9.19 2.55
C VAL A 112 -3.67 8.36 3.66
N THR A 113 -2.48 7.84 3.43
CA THR A 113 -1.68 7.13 4.45
C THR A 113 -0.31 7.76 4.57
N ARG A 114 0.20 7.87 5.81
CA ARG A 114 1.58 8.23 6.09
C ARG A 114 2.25 7.09 6.86
N TRP A 115 3.37 6.63 6.36
CA TRP A 115 4.06 5.47 6.89
C TRP A 115 5.57 5.58 6.73
N THR A 116 6.31 4.75 7.45
CA THR A 116 7.77 4.63 7.34
C THR A 116 8.13 3.26 6.80
N TRP A 117 9.03 3.24 5.84
CA TRP A 117 9.71 2.04 5.38
C TRP A 117 11.08 1.94 6.05
N SER A 118 11.37 0.81 6.70
CA SER A 118 12.65 0.54 7.33
C SER A 118 13.16 -0.85 6.98
N GLY A 119 14.47 -1.04 7.02
CA GLY A 119 15.12 -2.33 6.78
C GLY A 119 16.62 -2.21 6.57
N THR A 120 17.26 -3.35 6.33
CA THR A 120 18.70 -3.43 6.10
C THR A 120 18.99 -3.99 4.71
N MET A 121 19.73 -3.24 3.89
CA MET A 121 20.16 -3.67 2.55
C MET A 121 21.20 -4.79 2.67
N THR A 122 20.75 -6.03 2.59
CA THR A 122 21.60 -7.23 2.67
C THR A 122 21.39 -8.20 1.50
N GLY A 123 20.42 -7.90 0.65
CA GLY A 123 20.02 -8.75 -0.48
C GLY A 123 20.41 -8.18 -1.84
N ALA A 124 19.44 -7.87 -2.70
CA ALA A 124 19.67 -7.32 -4.02
C ALA A 124 20.09 -5.83 -3.98
N PRO A 125 20.78 -5.30 -5.02
CA PRO A 125 21.04 -3.87 -5.15
C PRO A 125 19.75 -3.04 -5.25
N LEU A 126 19.77 -1.83 -4.69
CA LEU A 126 18.70 -0.83 -4.84
C LEU A 126 19.21 0.35 -5.68
N LEU A 127 18.57 0.65 -6.79
CA LEU A 127 18.94 1.75 -7.71
C LEU A 127 20.43 1.72 -8.11
N GLY A 128 21.02 0.54 -8.27
CA GLY A 128 22.41 0.35 -8.61
C GLY A 128 23.41 0.49 -7.43
N VAL A 129 22.90 0.67 -6.21
CA VAL A 129 23.73 0.68 -5.00
C VAL A 129 23.84 -0.73 -4.43
N GLU A 130 25.08 -1.23 -4.33
CA GLU A 130 25.36 -2.56 -3.78
C GLU A 130 25.05 -2.63 -2.27
N PRO A 131 24.48 -3.76 -1.80
CA PRO A 131 24.19 -3.96 -0.39
C PRO A 131 25.49 -4.13 0.41
N LYS A 132 25.63 -3.33 1.48
CA LYS A 132 26.76 -3.37 2.43
C LYS A 132 26.26 -3.34 3.88
N GLY A 133 24.99 -3.69 4.10
CA GLY A 133 24.35 -3.61 5.41
C GLY A 133 23.87 -2.19 5.76
N GLN A 134 23.61 -1.34 4.77
CA GLN A 134 23.05 0.00 5.01
C GLN A 134 21.66 -0.14 5.64
N LYS A 135 21.44 0.58 6.73
CA LYS A 135 20.13 0.69 7.36
C LYS A 135 19.37 1.83 6.71
N LEU A 136 18.21 1.51 6.20
CA LEU A 136 17.29 2.48 5.61
C LEU A 136 16.09 2.68 6.52
N GLU A 137 15.71 3.94 6.69
CA GLU A 137 14.49 4.36 7.36
C GLU A 137 14.06 5.70 6.78
N PHE A 138 12.98 5.71 6.02
CA PHE A 138 12.47 6.91 5.37
C PHE A 138 10.95 6.87 5.25
N ASP A 139 10.36 8.04 5.24
CA ASP A 139 8.92 8.22 5.24
C ASP A 139 8.33 8.23 3.82
N ALA A 140 7.06 7.87 3.74
CA ALA A 140 6.25 8.00 2.55
C ALA A 140 4.85 8.48 2.88
N ILE A 141 4.23 9.12 1.88
CA ILE A 141 2.82 9.50 1.89
C ILE A 141 2.20 8.98 0.61
N ASP A 142 1.12 8.22 0.75
CA ASP A 142 0.30 7.77 -0.36
C ASP A 142 -1.01 8.54 -0.40
N VAL A 143 -1.47 8.84 -1.59
CA VAL A 143 -2.82 9.34 -1.88
C VAL A 143 -3.47 8.39 -2.86
N TRP A 144 -4.69 7.95 -2.53
CA TRP A 144 -5.45 7.02 -3.34
C TRP A 144 -6.82 7.59 -3.69
N THR A 145 -7.32 7.28 -4.89
CA THR A 145 -8.76 7.30 -5.14
C THR A 145 -9.36 5.92 -4.82
N VAL A 146 -10.62 5.92 -4.45
CA VAL A 146 -11.41 4.70 -4.22
C VAL A 146 -12.53 4.62 -5.25
N LYS A 147 -12.68 3.45 -5.86
CA LYS A 147 -13.75 3.15 -6.82
C LYS A 147 -14.26 1.74 -6.56
N ASP A 148 -15.57 1.58 -6.53
CA ASP A 148 -16.24 0.28 -6.35
C ASP A 148 -15.73 -0.51 -5.13
N GLY A 149 -15.35 0.22 -4.06
CA GLY A 149 -14.84 -0.37 -2.82
C GLY A 149 -13.40 -0.87 -2.87
N GLN A 150 -12.61 -0.44 -3.84
CA GLN A 150 -11.18 -0.78 -3.98
C GLN A 150 -10.33 0.46 -4.20
N LEU A 151 -9.05 0.40 -3.81
CA LEU A 151 -8.02 1.39 -4.15
C LEU A 151 -7.82 1.34 -5.67
N TYR A 152 -8.00 2.50 -6.34
CA TYR A 152 -8.10 2.53 -7.79
C TYR A 152 -6.99 3.31 -8.48
N GLU A 153 -6.58 4.45 -7.93
CA GLU A 153 -5.54 5.30 -8.51
C GLU A 153 -4.61 5.80 -7.41
N HIS A 154 -3.30 5.83 -7.64
CA HIS A 154 -2.29 5.99 -6.62
C HIS A 154 -1.22 6.99 -6.99
N TRP A 155 -0.97 7.91 -6.07
CA TRP A 155 0.22 8.78 -6.02
C TRP A 155 0.97 8.50 -4.73
N ASP A 156 2.28 8.47 -4.80
CA ASP A 156 3.15 8.38 -3.64
C ASP A 156 4.25 9.45 -3.64
N GLN A 157 4.72 9.78 -2.46
CA GLN A 157 5.92 10.59 -2.25
C GLN A 157 6.77 9.94 -1.17
N PHE A 158 7.97 9.51 -1.57
CA PHE A 158 8.98 8.97 -0.68
C PHE A 158 10.02 10.02 -0.33
N ASP A 159 10.54 10.00 0.90
CA ASP A 159 11.73 10.76 1.29
C ASP A 159 12.99 10.14 0.67
N TRP A 160 13.07 10.14 -0.66
CA TRP A 160 14.22 9.67 -1.40
C TRP A 160 15.52 10.37 -1.02
N PRO A 161 15.56 11.69 -0.74
CA PRO A 161 16.78 12.34 -0.25
C PRO A 161 17.37 11.67 0.99
N ARG A 162 16.53 11.35 1.97
CA ARG A 162 16.96 10.63 3.18
C ARG A 162 17.46 9.23 2.86
N ALA A 163 16.73 8.48 2.03
CA ALA A 163 17.13 7.16 1.60
C ALA A 163 18.48 7.19 0.84
N PHE A 164 18.71 8.14 -0.06
CA PHE A 164 19.95 8.27 -0.81
C PHE A 164 21.15 8.52 0.10
N VAL A 165 21.01 9.39 1.10
CA VAL A 165 22.08 9.61 2.09
C VAL A 165 22.40 8.34 2.89
N GLN A 166 21.36 7.63 3.32
CA GLN A 166 21.52 6.37 4.07
C GLN A 166 22.15 5.26 3.20
N MET A 167 21.85 5.24 1.91
CA MET A 167 22.52 4.33 0.95
C MET A 167 23.98 4.70 0.68
N GLY A 168 24.44 5.89 1.08
CA GLY A 168 25.78 6.39 0.81
C GLY A 168 25.97 6.84 -0.64
N ILE A 169 24.91 7.33 -1.31
CA ILE A 169 25.01 7.91 -2.64
C ILE A 169 25.78 9.24 -2.55
N GLU A 170 26.95 9.29 -3.18
CA GLU A 170 27.77 10.49 -3.25
C GLU A 170 27.33 11.41 -4.40
N GLY A 171 27.68 12.70 -4.29
CA GLY A 171 27.44 13.68 -5.37
C GLY A 171 26.06 14.34 -5.35
N LEU A 172 25.25 14.10 -4.32
CA LEU A 172 24.06 14.92 -4.08
C LEU A 172 24.47 16.36 -3.77
N PRO A 173 23.71 17.39 -4.22
CA PRO A 173 24.01 18.78 -3.91
C PRO A 173 24.18 19.02 -2.40
N ALA A 174 25.12 19.88 -2.00
CA ALA A 174 25.42 20.18 -0.60
C ALA A 174 24.20 20.47 0.30
N PRO A 175 23.13 21.15 -0.16
CA PRO A 175 21.89 21.30 0.59
C PRO A 175 21.22 19.98 0.99
N PHE A 176 21.32 18.93 0.15
CA PHE A 176 20.78 17.60 0.48
C PHE A 176 21.50 16.96 1.66
N TYR A 177 22.82 17.02 1.68
CA TYR A 177 23.62 16.49 2.79
C TYR A 177 23.36 17.23 4.12
N SER A 178 23.25 18.58 4.05
CA SER A 178 23.02 19.39 5.24
C SER A 178 21.61 19.20 5.84
N ILE A 179 20.61 18.91 5.00
CA ILE A 179 19.24 18.65 5.42
C ILE A 179 19.10 17.22 5.99
N ALA A 180 19.67 16.23 5.29
CA ALA A 180 19.54 14.83 5.66
C ALA A 180 20.47 14.39 6.80
N ALA A 181 21.55 15.13 7.05
CA ALA A 181 22.46 14.90 8.18
C ALA A 181 21.99 15.56 9.49
N ALA A 182 20.85 16.25 9.52
CA ALA A 182 20.26 16.74 10.74
C ALA A 182 19.89 15.55 11.65
N PRO A 183 20.29 15.58 12.95
CA PRO A 183 20.06 14.46 13.86
C PRO A 183 18.57 14.13 13.98
N ALA A 184 18.28 12.84 14.12
CA ALA A 184 16.93 12.28 14.26
C ALA A 184 16.26 12.60 15.62
N ASP A 185 16.73 13.60 16.34
CA ASP A 185 16.22 14.02 17.63
C ASP A 185 15.04 15.00 17.42
N ARG A 186 13.88 14.45 17.08
CA ARG A 186 12.59 15.14 17.24
C ARG A 186 11.55 14.20 17.79
#